data_ec806a96107c355ed9f64132b8dafe9e
#
_entry.id   ec806a96107c355ed9f64132b8dafe9e
#
_cell.length_a   1.000
_cell.length_b   1.000
_cell.length_c   1.000
_cell.angle_alpha   90.00
_cell.angle_beta   90.00
_cell.angle_gamma   90.00
#
_symmetry.space_group_name_H-M   'P 1'
#
loop_
_entity.id
_entity.type
_entity.pdbx_description
1 polymer ?
#
loop_
_entity_poly.entity_id
_entity_poly.type
_entity_poly.pdbx_seq_one_letter_code
_entity_poly.pdbx_strand_id
1 'polypeptide(L)'
;ALEPDIAVIVDIPTPDTATREEARFSAEETLRRAYLSLDVVRRSSDRIAWVLPVQGGVYVDLLKWSAEESRKLSDFYSLYAVGSPVKALEKYDFKKVVDMIYAVKSIVPVDKPVHLFGGGHPLLIPIAVALGIDTFDSASYILYAKDDRYMTDYGTLKLSNLNYLPCNCPVCSRFEPGDLLEMSKLERVRLLAEHNLSVISKTMREVKEAIKEGRLWELLERLARSHPSARDAFERLVKYVRWIERLDSRFRGSGRGVFLVDTTSYFRPELVRHRDYLEKYLKHVLEGDHQRPLALFPGDPRDRPFIESRTYRRALEYLHQRQADLEQYVKLVYIPFFELVPAEVSHAFPYSQCEISLSASRRLSTQMFSKLIDLIKRYKNEVVFFTCKKLAWSRPDLVREKICGSVDCSHIDFVEVCEDV
;
A
#
# COMPACT_ATOMS: atom_id res chain seq x y z
N ALA A 1 33.21 19.94 -20.74
CA ALA A 1 32.83 18.88 -19.81
C ALA A 1 31.35 19.02 -19.53
N LEU A 2 30.64 17.93 -19.38
CA LEU A 2 29.24 17.94 -18.93
C LEU A 2 29.27 18.27 -17.42
N GLU A 3 28.46 19.22 -16.98
CA GLU A 3 28.28 19.57 -15.56
C GLU A 3 26.82 19.25 -15.19
N PRO A 4 26.47 17.98 -14.93
CA PRO A 4 25.11 17.60 -14.59
C PRO A 4 24.79 17.97 -13.14
N ASP A 5 23.51 18.26 -12.84
CA ASP A 5 23.03 18.44 -11.46
C ASP A 5 23.04 17.12 -10.68
N ILE A 6 22.75 16.01 -11.37
CA ILE A 6 22.75 14.65 -10.82
C ILE A 6 23.62 13.76 -11.68
N ALA A 7 24.54 13.02 -11.07
CA ALA A 7 25.42 12.10 -11.79
C ALA A 7 25.45 10.72 -11.12
N VAL A 8 25.55 9.69 -11.95
CA VAL A 8 25.72 8.30 -11.50
C VAL A 8 27.20 7.94 -11.65
N ILE A 9 27.77 7.26 -10.66
CA ILE A 9 29.12 6.68 -10.82
C ILE A 9 29.07 5.57 -11.87
N VAL A 10 30.21 5.26 -12.48
CA VAL A 10 30.30 4.16 -13.46
C VAL A 10 30.08 2.82 -12.77
N ASP A 11 28.92 2.21 -12.98
CA ASP A 11 28.54 0.92 -12.43
C ASP A 11 28.72 -0.22 -13.43
N ILE A 12 28.48 -1.45 -12.99
CA ILE A 12 28.37 -2.63 -13.87
C ILE A 12 26.94 -3.16 -13.79
N PRO A 13 26.07 -2.86 -14.77
CA PRO A 13 24.73 -3.41 -14.80
C PRO A 13 24.76 -4.94 -14.84
N THR A 14 23.92 -5.57 -14.05
CA THR A 14 23.77 -7.03 -14.02
C THR A 14 22.81 -7.45 -15.13
N PRO A 15 23.21 -8.27 -16.14
CA PRO A 15 22.29 -8.81 -17.12
C PRO A 15 21.19 -9.67 -16.48
N ASP A 16 20.04 -9.81 -17.15
CA ASP A 16 18.92 -10.64 -16.67
C ASP A 16 19.21 -12.15 -16.72
N THR A 17 20.10 -12.53 -17.62
CA THR A 17 20.59 -13.91 -17.77
C THR A 17 21.80 -14.20 -16.90
N ALA A 18 22.24 -13.22 -16.10
CA ALA A 18 23.42 -13.35 -15.27
C ALA A 18 23.27 -14.50 -14.27
N THR A 19 24.31 -15.32 -14.22
CA THR A 19 24.49 -16.25 -13.12
C THR A 19 24.66 -15.50 -11.79
N ARG A 20 24.52 -16.21 -10.69
CA ARG A 20 24.74 -15.62 -9.37
C ARG A 20 26.16 -15.05 -9.22
N GLU A 21 27.18 -15.70 -9.84
CA GLU A 21 28.58 -15.27 -9.78
C GLU A 21 28.77 -13.96 -10.58
N GLU A 22 28.19 -13.85 -11.76
CA GLU A 22 28.21 -12.62 -12.56
C GLU A 22 27.48 -11.47 -11.85
N ALA A 23 26.32 -11.75 -11.23
CA ALA A 23 25.59 -10.76 -10.43
C ALA A 23 26.41 -10.28 -9.22
N ARG A 24 27.13 -11.18 -8.57
CA ARG A 24 28.05 -10.87 -7.48
C ARG A 24 29.21 -10.03 -7.96
N PHE A 25 29.84 -10.39 -9.05
CA PHE A 25 30.91 -9.59 -9.68
C PHE A 25 30.43 -8.17 -10.00
N SER A 26 29.25 -8.01 -10.60
CA SER A 26 28.67 -6.71 -10.90
C SER A 26 28.51 -5.85 -9.64
N ALA A 27 28.03 -6.45 -8.54
CA ALA A 27 27.86 -5.76 -7.28
C ALA A 27 29.22 -5.37 -6.63
N GLU A 28 30.17 -6.31 -6.57
CA GLU A 28 31.52 -6.09 -6.01
C GLU A 28 32.28 -5.02 -6.80
N GLU A 29 32.26 -5.10 -8.12
CA GLU A 29 32.96 -4.15 -9.00
C GLU A 29 32.32 -2.75 -8.93
N THR A 30 30.99 -2.66 -8.86
CA THR A 30 30.29 -1.38 -8.67
C THR A 30 30.69 -0.74 -7.33
N LEU A 31 30.74 -1.51 -6.25
CA LEU A 31 31.21 -1.02 -4.94
C LEU A 31 32.68 -0.60 -4.99
N ARG A 32 33.56 -1.37 -5.63
CA ARG A 32 34.96 -1.00 -5.81
C ARG A 32 35.10 0.34 -6.51
N ARG A 33 34.31 0.57 -7.58
CA ARG A 33 34.30 1.86 -8.30
C ARG A 33 33.72 2.98 -7.46
N ALA A 34 32.73 2.71 -6.61
CA ALA A 34 32.20 3.69 -5.66
C ALA A 34 33.34 4.21 -4.73
N TYR A 35 34.15 3.32 -4.17
CA TYR A 35 35.28 3.69 -3.35
C TYR A 35 36.37 4.48 -4.14
N LEU A 36 36.65 4.05 -5.37
CA LEU A 36 37.63 4.78 -6.23
C LEU A 36 37.15 6.17 -6.63
N SER A 37 35.85 6.39 -6.68
CA SER A 37 35.25 7.67 -7.06
C SER A 37 35.17 8.68 -5.92
N LEU A 38 35.49 8.32 -4.68
CA LEU A 38 35.26 9.16 -3.50
C LEU A 38 35.94 10.53 -3.58
N ASP A 39 37.14 10.60 -4.14
CA ASP A 39 37.86 11.89 -4.28
C ASP A 39 37.13 12.83 -5.26
N VAL A 40 36.63 12.30 -6.35
CA VAL A 40 35.84 13.08 -7.33
C VAL A 40 34.52 13.50 -6.72
N VAL A 41 33.82 12.56 -6.06
CA VAL A 41 32.57 12.82 -5.37
C VAL A 41 32.70 13.94 -4.35
N ARG A 42 33.69 13.86 -3.46
CA ARG A 42 33.97 14.89 -2.43
C ARG A 42 34.22 16.26 -3.02
N ARG A 43 35.05 16.36 -4.08
CA ARG A 43 35.43 17.62 -4.71
C ARG A 43 34.29 18.31 -5.48
N SER A 44 33.22 17.59 -5.78
CA SER A 44 32.14 18.09 -6.60
C SER A 44 30.74 17.98 -5.92
N SER A 45 30.69 17.54 -4.68
CA SER A 45 29.43 17.34 -3.93
C SER A 45 28.65 18.63 -3.64
N ASP A 46 29.27 19.78 -3.77
CA ASP A 46 28.63 21.10 -3.68
C ASP A 46 27.80 21.46 -4.93
N ARG A 47 28.09 20.81 -6.07
CA ARG A 47 27.47 21.08 -7.37
C ARG A 47 26.72 19.90 -7.97
N ILE A 48 27.12 18.68 -7.64
CA ILE A 48 26.60 17.45 -8.23
C ILE A 48 26.06 16.53 -7.13
N ALA A 49 24.79 16.17 -7.24
CA ALA A 49 24.20 15.11 -6.42
C ALA A 49 24.59 13.74 -6.98
N TRP A 50 25.51 13.06 -6.30
CA TRP A 50 26.03 11.77 -6.75
C TRP A 50 25.13 10.61 -6.35
N VAL A 51 24.85 9.73 -7.31
CA VAL A 51 24.02 8.52 -7.15
C VAL A 51 24.92 7.29 -7.04
N LEU A 52 24.63 6.47 -6.03
CA LEU A 52 25.28 5.16 -5.85
C LEU A 52 24.32 4.03 -6.29
N PRO A 53 24.59 3.36 -7.42
CA PRO A 53 23.82 2.19 -7.84
C PRO A 53 24.06 0.99 -6.90
N VAL A 54 22.98 0.31 -6.52
CA VAL A 54 23.01 -0.95 -5.79
C VAL A 54 22.74 -2.07 -6.77
N GLN A 55 23.78 -2.83 -7.11
CA GLN A 55 23.73 -3.95 -8.05
C GLN A 55 23.58 -5.28 -7.32
N GLY A 56 23.14 -6.32 -8.02
CA GLY A 56 22.90 -7.67 -7.50
C GLY A 56 21.88 -8.44 -8.35
N GLY A 57 21.40 -7.80 -9.42
CA GLY A 57 20.44 -8.39 -10.36
C GLY A 57 19.15 -8.80 -9.66
N VAL A 58 18.67 -9.98 -10.00
CA VAL A 58 17.43 -10.55 -9.44
C VAL A 58 17.64 -11.29 -8.10
N TYR A 59 18.86 -11.34 -7.61
CA TYR A 59 19.23 -12.06 -6.38
C TYR A 59 19.04 -11.15 -5.16
N VAL A 60 17.93 -11.32 -4.46
CA VAL A 60 17.51 -10.47 -3.34
C VAL A 60 18.56 -10.40 -2.22
N ASP A 61 19.23 -11.49 -1.93
CA ASP A 61 20.29 -11.55 -0.92
C ASP A 61 21.56 -10.80 -1.35
N LEU A 62 21.93 -10.83 -2.62
CA LEU A 62 23.02 -10.01 -3.16
C LEU A 62 22.68 -8.53 -3.16
N LEU A 63 21.43 -8.17 -3.52
CA LEU A 63 20.96 -6.79 -3.42
C LEU A 63 21.02 -6.28 -1.98
N LYS A 64 20.60 -7.09 -1.00
CA LYS A 64 20.69 -6.73 0.42
C LYS A 64 22.14 -6.53 0.85
N TRP A 65 23.01 -7.48 0.54
CA TRP A 65 24.43 -7.35 0.84
C TRP A 65 25.04 -6.10 0.20
N SER A 66 24.78 -5.87 -1.08
CA SER A 66 25.26 -4.68 -1.80
C SER A 66 24.73 -3.38 -1.19
N ALA A 67 23.45 -3.36 -0.74
CA ALA A 67 22.86 -2.22 -0.06
C ALA A 67 23.52 -1.96 1.32
N GLU A 68 23.84 -3.02 2.08
CA GLU A 68 24.54 -2.92 3.36
C GLU A 68 25.95 -2.32 3.18
N GLU A 69 26.70 -2.78 2.17
CA GLU A 69 27.99 -2.24 1.83
C GLU A 69 27.89 -0.78 1.33
N SER A 70 26.92 -0.49 0.46
CA SER A 70 26.65 0.85 -0.06
C SER A 70 26.27 1.83 1.05
N ARG A 71 25.54 1.38 2.08
CA ARG A 71 25.16 2.20 3.24
C ARG A 71 26.38 2.76 4.00
N LYS A 72 27.51 2.07 3.99
CA LYS A 72 28.76 2.56 4.61
C LYS A 72 29.31 3.82 3.94
N LEU A 73 28.85 4.10 2.73
CA LEU A 73 29.22 5.27 1.93
C LEU A 73 28.16 6.39 1.96
N SER A 74 27.17 6.32 2.86
CA SER A 74 26.02 7.24 2.92
C SER A 74 26.40 8.72 3.07
N ASP A 75 27.53 9.01 3.71
CA ASP A 75 27.99 10.39 3.91
C ASP A 75 28.53 11.05 2.63
N PHE A 76 28.82 10.25 1.60
CA PHE A 76 29.42 10.73 0.36
C PHE A 76 28.41 10.80 -0.80
N TYR A 77 27.42 9.96 -0.82
CA TYR A 77 26.43 9.87 -1.89
C TYR A 77 25.10 10.49 -1.49
N SER A 78 24.55 11.30 -2.39
CA SER A 78 23.30 12.02 -2.16
C SER A 78 22.06 11.13 -2.38
N LEU A 79 22.14 10.17 -3.33
CA LEU A 79 21.06 9.28 -3.71
C LEU A 79 21.57 7.85 -3.88
N TYR A 80 20.64 6.90 -3.82
CA TYR A 80 20.86 5.52 -4.23
C TYR A 80 20.05 5.20 -5.48
N ALA A 81 20.41 4.14 -6.18
CA ALA A 81 19.59 3.63 -7.28
C ALA A 81 19.47 2.11 -7.23
N VAL A 82 18.28 1.57 -7.52
CA VAL A 82 18.06 0.14 -7.70
C VAL A 82 18.57 -0.25 -9.08
N GLY A 83 19.63 -1.05 -9.10
CA GLY A 83 20.30 -1.49 -10.34
C GLY A 83 19.57 -2.62 -11.04
N SER A 84 19.62 -2.61 -12.38
CA SER A 84 19.25 -3.71 -13.26
C SER A 84 17.82 -4.27 -13.18
N PRO A 85 16.76 -3.46 -12.96
CA PRO A 85 15.40 -3.97 -12.98
C PRO A 85 14.83 -4.15 -14.39
N VAL A 86 15.48 -3.62 -15.44
CA VAL A 86 14.91 -3.41 -16.78
C VAL A 86 14.34 -4.68 -17.40
N LYS A 87 15.03 -5.81 -17.28
CA LYS A 87 14.55 -7.07 -17.87
C LYS A 87 13.35 -7.68 -17.16
N ALA A 88 13.27 -7.54 -15.85
CA ALA A 88 12.06 -7.90 -15.10
C ALA A 88 10.89 -7.00 -15.53
N LEU A 89 11.16 -5.71 -15.80
CA LEU A 89 10.18 -4.75 -16.32
C LEU A 89 9.68 -5.11 -17.73
N GLU A 90 10.58 -5.44 -18.63
CA GLU A 90 10.24 -5.87 -20.00
C GLU A 90 9.35 -7.12 -20.03
N LYS A 91 9.56 -8.04 -19.06
CA LYS A 91 8.76 -9.27 -18.90
C LYS A 91 7.49 -9.07 -18.08
N TYR A 92 7.21 -7.86 -17.61
CA TYR A 92 6.11 -7.57 -16.67
C TYR A 92 6.19 -8.37 -15.35
N ASP A 93 7.39 -8.82 -14.96
CA ASP A 93 7.62 -9.48 -13.67
C ASP A 93 7.74 -8.44 -12.54
N PHE A 94 6.68 -7.66 -12.38
CA PHE A 94 6.64 -6.58 -11.38
C PHE A 94 6.74 -7.08 -9.94
N LYS A 95 6.30 -8.31 -9.69
CA LYS A 95 6.48 -8.97 -8.39
C LYS A 95 7.95 -9.07 -8.00
N LYS A 96 8.82 -9.42 -8.95
CA LYS A 96 10.26 -9.47 -8.72
C LYS A 96 10.84 -8.09 -8.47
N VAL A 97 10.38 -7.07 -9.22
CA VAL A 97 10.80 -5.68 -9.02
C VAL A 97 10.41 -5.17 -7.63
N VAL A 98 9.23 -5.56 -7.12
CA VAL A 98 8.80 -5.27 -5.72
C VAL A 98 9.83 -5.83 -4.73
N ASP A 99 10.28 -7.06 -4.90
CA ASP A 99 11.29 -7.67 -4.02
C ASP A 99 12.64 -6.96 -4.11
N MET A 100 13.07 -6.58 -5.34
CA MET A 100 14.32 -5.83 -5.55
C MET A 100 14.28 -4.46 -4.87
N ILE A 101 13.20 -3.70 -5.05
CA ILE A 101 13.00 -2.39 -4.41
C ILE A 101 13.03 -2.54 -2.89
N TYR A 102 12.27 -3.48 -2.34
CA TYR A 102 12.24 -3.71 -0.89
C TYR A 102 13.60 -4.10 -0.33
N ALA A 103 14.36 -4.97 -1.05
CA ALA A 103 15.70 -5.38 -0.63
C ALA A 103 16.65 -4.18 -0.45
N VAL A 104 16.56 -3.19 -1.33
CA VAL A 104 17.40 -1.98 -1.26
C VAL A 104 16.84 -0.98 -0.24
N LYS A 105 15.57 -0.58 -0.39
CA LYS A 105 14.94 0.45 0.46
C LYS A 105 14.90 0.11 1.95
N SER A 106 14.82 -1.18 2.30
CA SER A 106 14.80 -1.61 3.70
C SER A 106 16.16 -1.47 4.41
N ILE A 107 17.24 -1.18 3.67
CA ILE A 107 18.61 -1.16 4.18
C ILE A 107 19.25 0.23 4.04
N VAL A 108 19.12 0.88 2.87
CA VAL A 108 19.66 2.22 2.66
C VAL A 108 19.01 3.25 3.60
N PRO A 109 19.68 4.35 3.94
CA PRO A 109 19.12 5.36 4.83
C PRO A 109 17.79 5.92 4.31
N VAL A 110 16.80 6.04 5.20
CA VAL A 110 15.43 6.48 4.87
C VAL A 110 15.39 7.93 4.35
N ASP A 111 16.29 8.76 4.81
CA ASP A 111 16.46 10.16 4.44
C ASP A 111 17.12 10.38 3.07
N LYS A 112 17.63 9.31 2.44
CA LYS A 112 18.22 9.37 1.10
C LYS A 112 17.22 8.98 0.03
N PRO A 113 17.04 9.81 -1.01
CA PRO A 113 16.21 9.43 -2.15
C PRO A 113 16.74 8.19 -2.87
N VAL A 114 15.82 7.41 -3.45
CA VAL A 114 16.16 6.23 -4.25
C VAL A 114 15.55 6.32 -5.64
N HIS A 115 16.38 6.10 -6.63
CA HIS A 115 16.03 6.06 -8.04
C HIS A 115 15.78 4.63 -8.51
N LEU A 116 14.79 4.42 -9.38
CA LEU A 116 14.53 3.15 -10.03
C LEU A 116 14.86 3.24 -11.51
N PHE A 117 15.97 2.63 -11.93
CA PHE A 117 16.39 2.64 -13.33
C PHE A 117 15.36 1.98 -14.26
N GLY A 118 14.99 2.71 -15.32
CA GLY A 118 14.04 2.23 -16.33
C GLY A 118 12.61 2.03 -15.83
N GLY A 119 12.28 2.46 -14.60
CA GLY A 119 11.05 2.14 -13.89
C GLY A 119 9.79 2.90 -14.32
N GLY A 120 9.82 3.63 -15.43
CA GLY A 120 8.76 4.55 -15.84
C GLY A 120 7.54 3.91 -16.52
N HIS A 121 7.16 2.68 -16.19
CA HIS A 121 5.94 2.07 -16.72
C HIS A 121 4.72 2.44 -15.84
N PRO A 122 3.57 2.89 -16.40
CA PRO A 122 2.39 3.34 -15.64
C PRO A 122 1.89 2.33 -14.60
N LEU A 123 1.91 1.04 -14.92
CA LEU A 123 1.51 -0.03 -13.99
C LEU A 123 2.46 -0.19 -12.80
N LEU A 124 3.71 0.20 -12.92
CA LEU A 124 4.71 0.01 -11.88
C LEU A 124 4.91 1.25 -10.99
N ILE A 125 4.85 2.44 -11.57
CA ILE A 125 5.15 3.70 -10.86
C ILE A 125 4.42 3.80 -9.51
N PRO A 126 3.09 3.60 -9.40
CA PRO A 126 2.40 3.70 -8.10
C PRO A 126 2.89 2.66 -7.08
N ILE A 127 3.21 1.44 -7.55
CA ILE A 127 3.69 0.34 -6.71
C ILE A 127 5.09 0.65 -6.18
N ALA A 128 5.98 1.15 -7.03
CA ALA A 128 7.34 1.50 -6.66
C ALA A 128 7.36 2.69 -5.67
N VAL A 129 6.52 3.71 -5.91
CA VAL A 129 6.36 4.85 -4.99
C VAL A 129 5.84 4.41 -3.62
N ALA A 130 4.90 3.47 -3.56
CA ALA A 130 4.43 2.95 -2.28
C ALA A 130 5.53 2.24 -1.47
N LEU A 131 6.56 1.71 -2.13
CA LEU A 131 7.74 1.13 -1.50
C LEU A 131 8.82 2.18 -1.16
N GLY A 132 8.64 3.44 -1.57
CA GLY A 132 9.53 4.55 -1.26
C GLY A 132 10.53 4.89 -2.36
N ILE A 133 10.24 4.58 -3.62
CA ILE A 133 11.01 5.10 -4.76
C ILE A 133 10.63 6.55 -5.00
N ASP A 134 11.63 7.40 -5.20
CA ASP A 134 11.50 8.84 -5.28
C ASP A 134 11.60 9.36 -6.73
N THR A 135 12.45 8.73 -7.55
CA THR A 135 12.70 9.17 -8.93
C THR A 135 12.78 8.01 -9.91
N PHE A 136 12.47 8.32 -11.18
CA PHE A 136 12.43 7.35 -12.27
C PHE A 136 13.06 7.93 -13.54
N ASP A 137 13.63 7.08 -14.36
CA ASP A 137 13.86 7.32 -15.77
C ASP A 137 13.06 6.34 -16.61
N SER A 138 12.86 6.65 -17.88
CA SER A 138 12.18 5.73 -18.80
C SER A 138 12.48 6.03 -20.25
N ALA A 139 12.90 5.00 -20.98
CA ALA A 139 12.92 5.00 -22.44
C ALA A 139 11.71 4.27 -23.04
N SER A 140 10.79 3.74 -22.20
CA SER A 140 9.66 2.94 -22.68
C SER A 140 8.73 3.71 -23.61
N TYR A 141 8.55 5.01 -23.40
CA TYR A 141 7.69 5.86 -24.23
C TYR A 141 8.12 5.83 -25.72
N ILE A 142 9.42 5.93 -26.00
CA ILE A 142 9.94 5.92 -27.37
C ILE A 142 10.14 4.50 -27.91
N LEU A 143 10.57 3.55 -27.07
CA LEU A 143 10.75 2.17 -27.47
C LEU A 143 9.42 1.54 -27.89
N TYR A 144 8.37 1.75 -27.13
CA TYR A 144 7.03 1.28 -27.47
C TYR A 144 6.48 1.98 -28.73
N ALA A 145 6.73 3.27 -28.89
CA ALA A 145 6.32 3.99 -30.08
C ALA A 145 6.99 3.43 -31.35
N LYS A 146 8.27 3.04 -31.29
CA LYS A 146 8.98 2.39 -32.40
C LYS A 146 8.34 1.07 -32.84
N ASP A 147 7.69 0.38 -31.88
CA ASP A 147 6.97 -0.88 -32.09
C ASP A 147 5.48 -0.67 -32.36
N ASP A 148 5.05 0.53 -32.70
CA ASP A 148 3.63 0.91 -32.87
C ASP A 148 2.75 0.50 -31.67
N ARG A 149 3.29 0.63 -30.45
CA ARG A 149 2.57 0.34 -29.20
C ARG A 149 2.09 1.62 -28.55
N TYR A 150 0.79 1.67 -28.35
CA TYR A 150 0.04 2.71 -27.67
C TYR A 150 -0.05 2.39 -26.17
N MET A 151 0.43 3.26 -25.31
CA MET A 151 0.44 3.09 -23.85
C MET A 151 -0.91 3.49 -23.25
N THR A 152 -1.38 2.74 -22.27
CA THR A 152 -2.56 3.07 -21.47
C THR A 152 -2.23 2.97 -19.98
N ASP A 153 -3.15 3.37 -19.13
CA ASP A 153 -3.02 3.23 -17.67
C ASP A 153 -3.00 1.74 -17.22
N TYR A 154 -3.42 0.83 -18.07
CA TYR A 154 -3.55 -0.61 -17.79
C TYR A 154 -2.68 -1.52 -18.67
N GLY A 155 -1.76 -0.95 -19.44
CA GLY A 155 -0.84 -1.71 -20.27
C GLY A 155 -0.55 -1.04 -21.61
N THR A 156 -0.21 -1.83 -22.62
CA THR A 156 0.05 -1.35 -23.97
C THR A 156 -0.76 -2.12 -25.01
N LEU A 157 -1.21 -1.41 -26.04
CA LEU A 157 -1.99 -1.96 -27.15
C LEU A 157 -1.23 -1.74 -28.47
N LYS A 158 -1.41 -2.60 -29.46
CA LYS A 158 -0.94 -2.32 -30.81
C LYS A 158 -1.84 -1.27 -31.46
N LEU A 159 -1.25 -0.25 -32.06
CA LEU A 159 -2.00 0.80 -32.75
C LEU A 159 -2.94 0.24 -33.80
N SER A 160 -2.49 -0.78 -34.57
CA SER A 160 -3.29 -1.46 -35.59
C SER A 160 -4.53 -2.18 -35.07
N ASN A 161 -4.63 -2.43 -33.75
CA ASN A 161 -5.78 -3.09 -33.14
C ASN A 161 -6.77 -2.11 -32.51
N LEU A 162 -6.52 -0.80 -32.61
CA LEU A 162 -7.37 0.22 -32.02
C LEU A 162 -8.35 0.75 -33.05
N ASN A 163 -9.61 0.83 -32.66
CA ASN A 163 -10.64 1.55 -33.43
C ASN A 163 -10.75 3.01 -32.99
N TYR A 164 -10.36 3.32 -31.76
CA TYR A 164 -10.39 4.66 -31.15
C TYR A 164 -9.16 4.86 -30.28
N LEU A 165 -8.71 6.11 -30.10
CA LEU A 165 -7.67 6.48 -29.15
C LEU A 165 -8.31 6.89 -27.81
N PRO A 166 -8.35 6.03 -26.78
CA PRO A 166 -9.04 6.31 -25.49
C PRO A 166 -8.23 7.24 -24.58
N CYS A 167 -7.84 8.40 -25.08
CA CYS A 167 -7.04 9.41 -24.36
C CYS A 167 -7.37 10.81 -24.89
N ASN A 168 -7.25 11.82 -24.03
CA ASN A 168 -7.48 13.22 -24.40
C ASN A 168 -6.17 14.04 -24.42
N CYS A 169 -5.01 13.41 -24.63
CA CYS A 169 -3.76 14.14 -24.80
C CYS A 169 -3.74 14.93 -26.13
N PRO A 170 -2.80 15.86 -26.35
CA PRO A 170 -2.73 16.67 -27.57
C PRO A 170 -2.67 15.88 -28.88
N VAL A 171 -2.16 14.66 -28.85
CA VAL A 171 -2.14 13.76 -30.02
C VAL A 171 -3.52 13.15 -30.25
N CYS A 172 -4.08 12.49 -29.23
CA CYS A 172 -5.32 11.73 -29.36
C CYS A 172 -6.57 12.60 -29.56
N SER A 173 -6.50 13.89 -29.23
CA SER A 173 -7.59 14.85 -29.51
C SER A 173 -7.61 15.35 -30.96
N ARG A 174 -6.60 15.02 -31.77
CA ARG A 174 -6.44 15.50 -33.14
C ARG A 174 -6.43 14.42 -34.20
N PHE A 175 -6.12 13.20 -33.82
CA PHE A 175 -5.91 12.07 -34.73
C PHE A 175 -6.69 10.85 -34.31
N GLU A 176 -7.12 10.06 -35.28
CA GLU A 176 -7.64 8.72 -35.09
C GLU A 176 -6.55 7.67 -35.37
N PRO A 177 -6.74 6.39 -35.00
CA PRO A 177 -5.74 5.34 -35.26
C PRO A 177 -5.37 5.22 -36.73
N GLY A 178 -6.35 5.35 -37.65
CA GLY A 178 -6.14 5.32 -39.10
C GLY A 178 -5.20 6.42 -39.57
N ASP A 179 -5.41 7.65 -39.13
CA ASP A 179 -4.57 8.80 -39.48
C ASP A 179 -3.09 8.53 -39.12
N LEU A 180 -2.88 8.01 -37.89
CA LEU A 180 -1.52 7.69 -37.42
C LEU A 180 -0.88 6.54 -38.25
N LEU A 181 -1.66 5.55 -38.67
CA LEU A 181 -1.16 4.42 -39.44
C LEU A 181 -0.77 4.81 -40.90
N GLU A 182 -1.45 5.81 -41.45
CA GLU A 182 -1.16 6.34 -42.82
C GLU A 182 0.08 7.25 -42.84
N MET A 183 0.50 7.81 -41.69
CA MET A 183 1.69 8.66 -41.60
C MET A 183 2.99 7.90 -41.84
N SER A 184 4.04 8.65 -42.16
CA SER A 184 5.40 8.12 -42.21
C SER A 184 5.78 7.48 -40.84
N LYS A 185 6.62 6.44 -40.90
CA LYS A 185 7.07 5.78 -39.64
C LYS A 185 7.68 6.78 -38.63
N LEU A 186 8.48 7.73 -39.11
CA LEU A 186 9.14 8.71 -38.27
C LEU A 186 8.13 9.61 -37.55
N GLU A 187 7.15 10.10 -38.27
CA GLU A 187 6.10 10.98 -37.74
C GLU A 187 5.19 10.24 -36.76
N ARG A 188 4.76 9.03 -37.15
CA ARG A 188 3.98 8.15 -36.28
C ARG A 188 4.71 7.85 -34.96
N VAL A 189 5.99 7.49 -35.01
CA VAL A 189 6.82 7.24 -33.81
C VAL A 189 6.91 8.47 -32.94
N ARG A 190 7.10 9.67 -33.52
CA ARG A 190 7.13 10.93 -32.77
C ARG A 190 5.83 11.19 -32.03
N LEU A 191 4.69 11.06 -32.70
CA LEU A 191 3.37 11.30 -32.11
C LEU A 191 3.02 10.24 -31.05
N LEU A 192 3.29 8.95 -31.33
CA LEU A 192 3.08 7.89 -30.32
C LEU A 192 3.99 8.08 -29.10
N ALA A 193 5.23 8.51 -29.28
CA ALA A 193 6.13 8.81 -28.18
C ALA A 193 5.63 9.98 -27.33
N GLU A 194 5.10 11.02 -27.95
CA GLU A 194 4.46 12.15 -27.26
C GLU A 194 3.23 11.72 -26.45
N HIS A 195 2.37 10.89 -27.05
CA HIS A 195 1.25 10.27 -26.33
C HIS A 195 1.73 9.42 -25.15
N ASN A 196 2.65 8.46 -25.39
CA ASN A 196 3.14 7.57 -24.34
C ASN A 196 3.78 8.34 -23.17
N LEU A 197 4.54 9.41 -23.47
CA LEU A 197 5.12 10.27 -22.45
C LEU A 197 4.03 11.04 -21.67
N SER A 198 2.96 11.44 -22.35
CA SER A 198 1.79 12.06 -21.69
C SER A 198 1.12 11.13 -20.70
N VAL A 199 1.01 9.84 -21.02
CA VAL A 199 0.46 8.81 -20.09
C VAL A 199 1.35 8.65 -18.86
N ILE A 200 2.67 8.54 -19.04
CA ILE A 200 3.63 8.46 -17.91
C ILE A 200 3.51 9.70 -17.03
N SER A 201 3.48 10.89 -17.63
CA SER A 201 3.36 12.18 -16.92
C SER A 201 2.04 12.29 -16.15
N LYS A 202 0.94 11.82 -16.75
CA LYS A 202 -0.37 11.72 -16.09
C LYS A 202 -0.29 10.82 -14.85
N THR A 203 0.29 9.63 -14.99
CA THR A 203 0.44 8.68 -13.88
C THR A 203 1.23 9.30 -12.72
N MET A 204 2.33 10.01 -13.01
CA MET A 204 3.10 10.70 -11.98
C MET A 204 2.28 11.76 -11.24
N ARG A 205 1.43 12.52 -11.95
CA ARG A 205 0.53 13.51 -11.32
C ARG A 205 -0.54 12.85 -10.46
N GLU A 206 -1.14 11.75 -10.93
CA GLU A 206 -2.11 10.96 -10.15
C GLU A 206 -1.49 10.43 -8.86
N VAL A 207 -0.26 9.91 -8.92
CA VAL A 207 0.47 9.43 -7.74
C VAL A 207 0.72 10.56 -6.75
N LYS A 208 1.19 11.73 -7.22
CA LYS A 208 1.44 12.89 -6.35
C LYS A 208 0.17 13.36 -5.64
N GLU A 209 -0.95 13.44 -6.37
CA GLU A 209 -2.22 13.84 -5.77
C GLU A 209 -2.75 12.76 -4.82
N ALA A 210 -2.61 11.47 -5.17
CA ALA A 210 -2.98 10.37 -4.29
C ALA A 210 -2.18 10.35 -2.96
N ILE A 211 -0.89 10.70 -3.00
CA ILE A 211 -0.07 10.88 -1.78
C ILE A 211 -0.61 12.04 -0.94
N LYS A 212 -0.83 13.20 -1.56
CA LYS A 212 -1.32 14.41 -0.88
C LYS A 212 -2.68 14.19 -0.23
N GLU A 213 -3.59 13.49 -0.91
CA GLU A 213 -4.91 13.12 -0.39
C GLU A 213 -4.88 11.93 0.59
N GLY A 214 -3.75 11.24 0.73
CA GLY A 214 -3.63 10.01 1.51
C GLY A 214 -4.38 8.82 0.91
N ARG A 215 -4.48 8.77 -0.41
CA ARG A 215 -5.25 7.78 -1.18
C ARG A 215 -4.40 6.90 -2.09
N LEU A 216 -3.10 6.82 -1.81
CA LEU A 216 -2.20 5.98 -2.60
C LEU A 216 -2.64 4.51 -2.59
N TRP A 217 -3.19 4.02 -1.47
CA TRP A 217 -3.67 2.64 -1.39
C TRP A 217 -4.86 2.36 -2.32
N GLU A 218 -5.83 3.27 -2.42
CA GLU A 218 -6.95 3.15 -3.37
C GLU A 218 -6.47 3.15 -4.83
N LEU A 219 -5.45 3.94 -5.14
CA LEU A 219 -4.80 3.91 -6.45
C LEU A 219 -4.18 2.54 -6.73
N LEU A 220 -3.48 1.95 -5.76
CA LEU A 220 -2.91 0.60 -5.87
C LEU A 220 -3.99 -0.48 -6.03
N GLU A 221 -5.08 -0.42 -5.28
CA GLU A 221 -6.20 -1.36 -5.41
C GLU A 221 -6.88 -1.30 -6.78
N ARG A 222 -7.06 -0.09 -7.34
CA ARG A 222 -7.57 0.13 -8.69
C ARG A 222 -6.62 -0.48 -9.73
N LEU A 223 -5.32 -0.22 -9.59
CA LEU A 223 -4.29 -0.72 -10.47
C LEU A 223 -4.18 -2.24 -10.44
N ALA A 224 -4.28 -2.85 -9.27
CA ALA A 224 -4.24 -4.30 -9.09
C ALA A 224 -5.37 -5.05 -9.81
N ARG A 225 -6.42 -4.35 -10.23
CA ARG A 225 -7.53 -4.92 -11.02
C ARG A 225 -7.41 -4.69 -12.52
N SER A 226 -6.43 -3.91 -12.96
CA SER A 226 -6.27 -3.53 -14.35
C SER A 226 -5.42 -4.53 -15.16
N HIS A 227 -4.51 -5.25 -14.51
CA HIS A 227 -3.59 -6.18 -15.18
C HIS A 227 -3.13 -7.31 -14.23
N PRO A 228 -3.00 -8.58 -14.69
CA PRO A 228 -2.53 -9.70 -13.86
C PRO A 228 -1.19 -9.43 -13.16
N SER A 229 -0.20 -8.91 -13.89
CA SER A 229 1.12 -8.60 -13.30
C SER A 229 1.06 -7.50 -12.24
N ALA A 230 0.14 -6.53 -12.38
CA ALA A 230 -0.09 -5.51 -11.35
C ALA A 230 -0.76 -6.14 -10.12
N ARG A 231 -1.65 -7.12 -10.31
CA ARG A 231 -2.26 -7.89 -9.22
C ARG A 231 -1.20 -8.67 -8.44
N ASP A 232 -0.34 -9.41 -9.14
CA ASP A 232 0.72 -10.19 -8.51
C ASP A 232 1.71 -9.29 -7.74
N ALA A 233 2.04 -8.13 -8.30
CA ALA A 233 2.89 -7.14 -7.65
C ALA A 233 2.22 -6.55 -6.40
N PHE A 234 0.93 -6.26 -6.45
CA PHE A 234 0.18 -5.77 -5.30
C PHE A 234 0.11 -6.83 -4.19
N GLU A 235 -0.14 -8.10 -4.51
CA GLU A 235 -0.12 -9.19 -3.53
C GLU A 235 1.26 -9.39 -2.90
N ARG A 236 2.32 -9.17 -3.70
CA ARG A 236 3.69 -9.17 -3.14
C ARG A 236 3.93 -7.96 -2.25
N LEU A 237 3.46 -6.77 -2.63
CA LEU A 237 3.56 -5.55 -1.86
C LEU A 237 2.87 -5.66 -0.49
N VAL A 238 1.73 -6.35 -0.42
CA VAL A 238 1.03 -6.63 0.86
C VAL A 238 1.94 -7.33 1.88
N LYS A 239 2.89 -8.16 1.44
CA LYS A 239 3.88 -8.80 2.34
C LYS A 239 4.80 -7.78 3.02
N TYR A 240 4.97 -6.62 2.42
CA TYR A 240 5.82 -5.53 2.91
C TYR A 240 5.02 -4.37 3.52
N VAL A 241 3.73 -4.59 3.80
CA VAL A 241 2.83 -3.52 4.27
C VAL A 241 3.30 -2.84 5.56
N ARG A 242 3.98 -3.57 6.46
CA ARG A 242 4.57 -2.97 7.67
C ARG A 242 5.72 -2.00 7.35
N TRP A 243 6.43 -2.21 6.26
CA TRP A 243 7.40 -1.24 5.74
C TRP A 243 6.68 -0.02 5.18
N ILE A 244 5.64 -0.23 4.38
CA ILE A 244 4.84 0.84 3.79
C ILE A 244 4.19 1.70 4.88
N GLU A 245 3.68 1.09 5.95
CA GLU A 245 3.10 1.82 7.10
C GLU A 245 4.11 2.78 7.75
N ARG A 246 5.39 2.43 7.79
CA ARG A 246 6.44 3.31 8.33
C ARG A 246 6.69 4.53 7.46
N LEU A 247 6.48 4.41 6.14
CA LEU A 247 6.64 5.50 5.16
C LEU A 247 5.35 6.32 5.02
N ASP A 248 4.20 5.78 5.43
CA ASP A 248 2.90 6.43 5.30
C ASP A 248 2.77 7.63 6.25
N SER A 249 2.34 8.77 5.72
CA SER A 249 2.17 9.98 6.52
C SER A 249 1.07 9.81 7.56
N ARG A 250 1.40 10.10 8.81
CA ARG A 250 0.44 10.11 9.92
C ARG A 250 -0.35 11.42 10.02
N PHE A 251 0.16 12.46 9.41
CA PHE A 251 -0.46 13.79 9.40
C PHE A 251 -0.95 14.12 8.00
N ARG A 252 -2.23 14.38 7.88
CA ARG A 252 -2.88 14.75 6.63
C ARG A 252 -3.57 16.10 6.84
N GLY A 253 -3.17 17.12 6.10
CA GLY A 253 -3.66 18.49 6.29
C GLY A 253 -5.15 18.66 5.94
N SER A 254 -5.64 17.96 4.91
CA SER A 254 -7.05 17.87 4.54
C SER A 254 -7.25 16.54 3.86
N GLY A 255 -7.67 15.54 4.61
CA GLY A 255 -7.91 14.21 4.07
C GLY A 255 -9.40 13.96 3.85
N ARG A 256 -9.76 13.41 2.71
CA ARG A 256 -11.02 12.67 2.59
C ARG A 256 -10.96 11.44 3.47
N GLY A 257 -12.12 10.89 3.84
CA GLY A 257 -12.18 9.66 4.61
C GLY A 257 -11.52 8.47 3.91
N VAL A 258 -11.22 7.45 4.67
CA VAL A 258 -10.64 6.19 4.19
C VAL A 258 -11.71 5.35 3.49
N PHE A 259 -11.45 4.90 2.27
CA PHE A 259 -12.35 3.99 1.56
C PHE A 259 -11.91 2.55 1.75
N LEU A 260 -12.83 1.73 2.25
CA LEU A 260 -12.65 0.30 2.48
C LEU A 260 -13.53 -0.47 1.49
N VAL A 261 -13.02 -0.65 0.27
CA VAL A 261 -13.80 -1.09 -0.89
C VAL A 261 -13.89 -2.60 -1.06
N ASP A 262 -12.84 -3.32 -0.68
CA ASP A 262 -12.85 -4.80 -0.68
C ASP A 262 -11.91 -5.39 0.38
N THR A 263 -11.73 -6.71 0.36
CA THR A 263 -10.90 -7.41 1.35
C THR A 263 -9.43 -6.99 1.32
N THR A 264 -8.93 -6.43 0.22
CA THR A 264 -7.55 -5.93 0.14
C THR A 264 -7.35 -4.65 0.94
N SER A 265 -8.42 -3.86 1.15
CA SER A 265 -8.40 -2.68 2.01
C SER A 265 -8.06 -3.01 3.47
N TYR A 266 -8.20 -4.28 3.89
CA TYR A 266 -7.76 -4.75 5.21
C TYR A 266 -6.24 -4.57 5.44
N PHE A 267 -5.45 -4.51 4.38
CA PHE A 267 -4.00 -4.33 4.43
C PHE A 267 -3.56 -2.87 4.31
N ARG A 268 -4.47 -1.91 4.33
CA ARG A 268 -4.12 -0.48 4.32
C ARG A 268 -3.21 -0.11 5.49
N PRO A 269 -2.28 0.85 5.30
CA PRO A 269 -1.41 1.32 6.37
C PRO A 269 -2.18 1.77 7.62
N GLU A 270 -3.32 2.46 7.46
CA GLU A 270 -4.16 2.90 8.58
C GLU A 270 -4.72 1.73 9.40
N LEU A 271 -5.12 0.64 8.73
CA LEU A 271 -5.64 -0.54 9.40
C LEU A 271 -4.52 -1.40 10.03
N VAL A 272 -3.33 -1.40 9.44
CA VAL A 272 -2.15 -2.01 10.06
C VAL A 272 -1.81 -1.29 11.36
N ARG A 273 -1.78 0.03 11.33
CA ARG A 273 -1.54 0.89 12.50
C ARG A 273 -2.61 0.71 13.56
N HIS A 274 -3.88 0.63 13.15
CA HIS A 274 -4.98 0.33 14.05
C HIS A 274 -4.79 -1.00 14.78
N ARG A 275 -4.45 -2.09 14.07
CA ARG A 275 -4.23 -3.40 14.70
C ARG A 275 -3.06 -3.37 15.68
N ASP A 276 -1.96 -2.69 15.36
CA ASP A 276 -0.84 -2.52 16.29
C ASP A 276 -1.24 -1.71 17.55
N TYR A 277 -2.12 -0.72 17.39
CA TYR A 277 -2.72 0.00 18.51
C TYR A 277 -3.65 -0.89 19.34
N LEU A 278 -4.56 -1.61 18.67
CA LEU A 278 -5.52 -2.52 19.30
C LEU A 278 -4.82 -3.59 20.12
N GLU A 279 -3.75 -4.20 19.61
CA GLU A 279 -2.96 -5.19 20.37
C GLU A 279 -2.42 -4.61 21.69
N LYS A 280 -1.87 -3.40 21.65
CA LYS A 280 -1.36 -2.73 22.84
C LYS A 280 -2.49 -2.38 23.82
N TYR A 281 -3.61 -1.90 23.29
CA TYR A 281 -4.78 -1.56 24.09
C TYR A 281 -5.35 -2.80 24.79
N LEU A 282 -5.58 -3.89 24.05
CA LEU A 282 -6.09 -5.14 24.61
C LEU A 282 -5.13 -5.75 25.62
N LYS A 283 -3.83 -5.67 25.39
CA LYS A 283 -2.83 -6.09 26.36
C LYS A 283 -2.98 -5.32 27.67
N HIS A 284 -3.10 -3.99 27.60
CA HIS A 284 -3.31 -3.14 28.77
C HIS A 284 -4.63 -3.50 29.50
N VAL A 285 -5.72 -3.68 28.76
CA VAL A 285 -7.02 -4.10 29.32
C VAL A 285 -6.95 -5.45 30.01
N LEU A 286 -6.20 -6.41 29.44
CA LEU A 286 -6.06 -7.76 30.00
C LEU A 286 -5.07 -7.85 31.17
N GLU A 287 -4.09 -6.96 31.26
CA GLU A 287 -3.06 -6.93 32.32
C GLU A 287 -3.42 -5.95 33.45
N GLY A 288 -4.39 -5.05 33.23
CA GLY A 288 -4.86 -4.09 34.23
C GLY A 288 -5.72 -4.70 35.33
N ASP A 289 -6.33 -3.86 36.17
CA ASP A 289 -7.21 -4.30 37.24
C ASP A 289 -8.46 -4.99 36.68
N HIS A 290 -8.41 -6.33 36.61
CA HIS A 290 -9.25 -7.22 35.78
C HIS A 290 -10.71 -7.36 36.28
N GLN A 291 -11.21 -6.41 37.05
CA GLN A 291 -12.56 -6.52 37.60
C GLN A 291 -13.63 -5.75 36.79
N ARG A 292 -13.22 -5.06 35.73
CA ARG A 292 -14.16 -4.30 34.90
C ARG A 292 -14.96 -5.23 34.00
N PRO A 293 -16.28 -5.10 33.91
CA PRO A 293 -17.07 -5.84 32.93
C PRO A 293 -16.76 -5.33 31.49
N LEU A 294 -16.99 -6.21 30.49
CA LEU A 294 -16.78 -5.91 29.08
C LEU A 294 -18.09 -5.74 28.36
N ALA A 295 -18.28 -4.64 27.65
CA ALA A 295 -19.41 -4.41 26.77
C ALA A 295 -18.96 -4.40 25.28
N LEU A 296 -19.55 -5.29 24.48
CA LEU A 296 -19.25 -5.45 23.06
C LEU A 296 -20.43 -4.94 22.24
N PHE A 297 -20.21 -3.91 21.43
CA PHE A 297 -21.23 -3.20 20.66
C PHE A 297 -21.11 -3.50 19.17
N PRO A 298 -22.21 -3.77 18.44
CA PRO A 298 -22.14 -3.93 17.00
C PRO A 298 -21.92 -2.60 16.29
N GLY A 299 -20.86 -2.49 15.49
CA GLY A 299 -20.60 -1.33 14.65
C GLY A 299 -21.42 -1.35 13.37
N ASP A 300 -22.16 -0.28 13.09
CA ASP A 300 -22.81 -0.08 11.79
C ASP A 300 -21.91 0.75 10.86
N PRO A 301 -21.49 0.21 9.72
CA PRO A 301 -20.65 0.94 8.76
C PRO A 301 -21.30 2.19 8.17
N ARG A 302 -22.61 2.33 8.30
CA ARG A 302 -23.38 3.48 7.82
C ARG A 302 -23.41 4.64 8.81
N ASP A 303 -23.23 4.34 10.10
CA ASP A 303 -23.29 5.31 11.19
C ASP A 303 -21.88 5.55 11.75
N ARG A 304 -21.36 6.76 11.60
CA ARG A 304 -20.03 7.18 12.09
C ARG A 304 -20.10 8.54 12.78
N PRO A 305 -19.41 8.74 13.87
CA PRO A 305 -18.66 7.75 14.70
C PRO A 305 -19.55 6.58 15.16
N PHE A 306 -18.99 5.37 15.33
CA PHE A 306 -19.78 4.17 15.67
C PHE A 306 -20.56 4.31 16.98
N ILE A 307 -20.05 5.10 17.93
CA ILE A 307 -20.70 5.38 19.22
C ILE A 307 -21.91 6.33 19.12
N GLU A 308 -22.12 6.97 17.97
CA GLU A 308 -23.31 7.78 17.72
C GLU A 308 -24.42 6.99 17.00
N SER A 309 -24.17 5.73 16.67
CA SER A 309 -25.16 4.87 16.04
C SER A 309 -26.38 4.61 16.94
N ARG A 310 -27.54 4.37 16.32
CA ARG A 310 -28.75 4.01 17.05
C ARG A 310 -28.58 2.72 17.86
N THR A 311 -27.86 1.73 17.30
CA THR A 311 -27.54 0.48 17.98
C THR A 311 -26.71 0.70 19.23
N TYR A 312 -25.71 1.57 19.18
CA TYR A 312 -24.88 1.89 20.33
C TYR A 312 -25.69 2.60 21.44
N ARG A 313 -26.50 3.61 21.08
CA ARG A 313 -27.32 4.35 22.05
C ARG A 313 -28.29 3.43 22.77
N ARG A 314 -28.99 2.54 22.05
CA ARG A 314 -29.91 1.55 22.66
C ARG A 314 -29.19 0.57 23.60
N ALA A 315 -27.99 0.16 23.22
CA ALA A 315 -27.18 -0.69 24.09
C ALA A 315 -26.78 0.04 25.39
N LEU A 316 -26.47 1.34 25.31
CA LEU A 316 -26.22 2.15 26.51
C LEU A 316 -27.49 2.33 27.37
N GLU A 317 -28.66 2.57 26.75
CA GLU A 317 -29.95 2.65 27.45
C GLU A 317 -30.26 1.35 28.22
N TYR A 318 -29.99 0.18 27.61
CA TYR A 318 -30.13 -1.12 28.27
C TYR A 318 -29.23 -1.25 29.50
N LEU A 319 -27.95 -0.84 29.40
CA LEU A 319 -27.03 -0.86 30.53
C LEU A 319 -27.48 0.12 31.63
N HIS A 320 -27.97 1.29 31.26
CA HIS A 320 -28.47 2.29 32.18
C HIS A 320 -29.71 1.83 32.97
N GLN A 321 -30.64 1.15 32.30
CA GLN A 321 -31.83 0.55 32.94
C GLN A 321 -31.47 -0.51 34.01
N ARG A 322 -30.32 -1.17 33.85
CA ARG A 322 -29.78 -2.11 34.85
C ARG A 322 -28.99 -1.42 35.96
N GLN A 323 -29.05 -0.10 36.06
CA GLN A 323 -28.29 0.69 37.02
C GLN A 323 -26.77 0.46 36.94
N ALA A 324 -26.28 0.08 35.76
CA ALA A 324 -24.86 -0.16 35.52
C ALA A 324 -24.10 1.17 35.49
N ASP A 325 -22.99 1.23 36.20
CA ASP A 325 -22.05 2.34 36.08
C ASP A 325 -21.27 2.19 34.76
N LEU A 326 -21.63 3.00 33.77
CA LEU A 326 -21.04 2.94 32.44
C LEU A 326 -19.55 3.24 32.39
N GLU A 327 -19.00 3.94 33.41
CA GLU A 327 -17.58 4.23 33.49
C GLU A 327 -16.75 3.01 33.87
N GLN A 328 -17.37 2.04 34.53
CA GLN A 328 -16.70 0.80 34.92
C GLN A 328 -16.55 -0.19 33.77
N TYR A 329 -17.29 -0.03 32.67
CA TYR A 329 -17.20 -0.95 31.52
C TYR A 329 -16.00 -0.63 30.61
N VAL A 330 -15.31 -1.69 30.17
CA VAL A 330 -14.49 -1.64 28.94
C VAL A 330 -15.44 -1.71 27.76
N LYS A 331 -15.46 -0.69 26.92
CA LYS A 331 -16.41 -0.57 25.79
C LYS A 331 -15.69 -0.73 24.47
N LEU A 332 -16.04 -1.78 23.73
CA LEU A 332 -15.47 -2.08 22.41
C LEU A 332 -16.57 -2.21 21.35
N VAL A 333 -16.38 -1.55 20.22
CA VAL A 333 -17.23 -1.70 19.04
C VAL A 333 -16.60 -2.76 18.12
N TYR A 334 -17.34 -3.82 17.81
CA TYR A 334 -16.88 -4.85 16.86
C TYR A 334 -17.41 -4.60 15.45
N ILE A 335 -16.51 -4.56 14.49
CA ILE A 335 -16.82 -4.28 13.08
C ILE A 335 -15.75 -4.91 12.17
N PRO A 336 -16.12 -5.56 11.05
CA PRO A 336 -15.23 -6.47 10.32
C PRO A 336 -13.87 -5.90 9.90
N PHE A 337 -13.80 -4.70 9.34
CA PHE A 337 -12.51 -4.12 8.89
C PHE A 337 -11.56 -3.74 10.02
N PHE A 338 -12.11 -3.29 11.12
CA PHE A 338 -11.33 -2.85 12.28
C PHE A 338 -11.26 -3.92 13.36
N GLU A 339 -11.97 -5.05 13.20
CA GLU A 339 -12.12 -6.10 14.21
C GLU A 339 -12.78 -5.54 15.47
N LEU A 340 -12.03 -4.79 16.29
CA LEU A 340 -12.49 -4.11 17.51
C LEU A 340 -12.00 -2.66 17.50
N VAL A 341 -12.87 -1.74 17.92
CA VAL A 341 -12.55 -0.32 18.09
C VAL A 341 -12.90 0.09 19.53
N PRO A 342 -11.93 0.54 20.34
CA PRO A 342 -12.25 1.12 21.64
C PRO A 342 -13.20 2.31 21.47
N ALA A 343 -14.27 2.35 22.26
CA ALA A 343 -15.32 3.37 22.11
C ALA A 343 -14.74 4.80 22.24
N GLU A 344 -13.75 4.96 23.10
CA GLU A 344 -13.10 6.23 23.41
C GLU A 344 -12.42 6.88 22.18
N VAL A 345 -11.97 6.08 21.21
CA VAL A 345 -11.31 6.57 20.00
C VAL A 345 -12.22 6.62 18.78
N SER A 346 -13.49 6.29 18.90
CA SER A 346 -14.44 6.22 17.78
C SER A 346 -14.60 7.56 17.03
N HIS A 347 -14.35 8.69 17.67
CA HIS A 347 -14.33 10.02 17.03
C HIS A 347 -13.05 10.33 16.26
N ALA A 348 -11.98 9.55 16.50
CA ALA A 348 -10.70 9.78 15.85
C ALA A 348 -10.67 9.23 14.42
N PHE A 349 -9.77 9.79 13.58
CA PHE A 349 -9.42 9.19 12.29
C PHE A 349 -8.70 7.84 12.52
N PRO A 350 -9.00 6.78 11.77
CA PRO A 350 -9.90 6.70 10.60
C PRO A 350 -11.36 6.32 10.92
N TYR A 351 -11.74 6.07 12.17
CA TYR A 351 -13.02 5.46 12.55
C TYR A 351 -14.22 6.37 12.24
N SER A 352 -14.06 7.68 12.49
CA SER A 352 -15.11 8.68 12.20
C SER A 352 -15.18 9.10 10.72
N GLN A 353 -14.16 8.77 9.94
CA GLN A 353 -14.00 9.22 8.56
C GLN A 353 -13.63 8.06 7.63
N CYS A 354 -14.48 7.04 7.56
CA CYS A 354 -14.31 5.92 6.65
C CYS A 354 -15.62 5.62 5.91
N GLU A 355 -15.50 5.13 4.68
CA GLU A 355 -16.62 4.55 3.93
C GLU A 355 -16.35 3.06 3.70
N ILE A 356 -17.29 2.22 4.08
CA ILE A 356 -17.09 0.77 4.19
C ILE A 356 -18.06 0.02 3.29
N SER A 357 -17.53 -0.84 2.42
CA SER A 357 -18.32 -1.77 1.62
C SER A 357 -18.95 -2.87 2.49
N LEU A 358 -20.29 -2.98 2.46
CA LEU A 358 -21.03 -4.02 3.20
C LEU A 358 -20.70 -5.43 2.72
N SER A 359 -20.46 -5.62 1.42
CA SER A 359 -20.12 -6.93 0.86
C SER A 359 -18.73 -7.39 1.29
N ALA A 360 -17.75 -6.46 1.35
CA ALA A 360 -16.41 -6.74 1.85
C ALA A 360 -16.43 -7.01 3.36
N SER A 361 -17.24 -6.29 4.12
CA SER A 361 -17.43 -6.50 5.56
C SER A 361 -17.86 -7.93 5.88
N ARG A 362 -18.82 -8.49 5.11
CA ARG A 362 -19.23 -9.89 5.29
C ARG A 362 -18.09 -10.89 5.14
N ARG A 363 -17.20 -10.67 4.17
CA ARG A 363 -16.04 -11.55 3.91
C ARG A 363 -14.98 -11.47 5.01
N LEU A 364 -14.83 -10.31 5.65
CA LEU A 364 -13.87 -10.07 6.73
C LEU A 364 -14.42 -10.38 8.13
N SER A 365 -15.67 -10.81 8.24
CA SER A 365 -16.28 -11.14 9.55
C SER A 365 -15.53 -12.26 10.29
N THR A 366 -14.88 -13.19 9.57
CA THR A 366 -14.10 -14.28 10.16
C THR A 366 -12.92 -13.74 10.97
N GLN A 367 -12.19 -12.74 10.49
CA GLN A 367 -11.08 -12.11 11.19
C GLN A 367 -11.56 -11.43 12.47
N MET A 368 -12.67 -10.70 12.38
CA MET A 368 -13.32 -10.07 13.54
C MET A 368 -13.73 -11.10 14.60
N PHE A 369 -14.38 -12.21 14.20
CA PHE A 369 -14.75 -13.27 15.13
C PHE A 369 -13.54 -13.95 15.76
N SER A 370 -12.49 -14.19 15.00
CA SER A 370 -11.22 -14.72 15.55
C SER A 370 -10.68 -13.83 16.67
N LYS A 371 -10.70 -12.51 16.46
CA LYS A 371 -10.25 -11.53 17.46
C LYS A 371 -11.15 -11.47 18.69
N LEU A 372 -12.47 -11.53 18.49
CA LEU A 372 -13.46 -11.60 19.59
C LEU A 372 -13.26 -12.86 20.42
N ILE A 373 -13.10 -14.01 19.79
CA ILE A 373 -12.89 -15.30 20.48
C ILE A 373 -11.59 -15.25 21.29
N ASP A 374 -10.50 -14.74 20.73
CA ASP A 374 -9.23 -14.62 21.43
C ASP A 374 -9.36 -13.68 22.66
N LEU A 375 -10.03 -12.56 22.50
CA LEU A 375 -10.30 -11.65 23.62
C LEU A 375 -11.13 -12.33 24.70
N ILE A 376 -12.28 -12.93 24.37
CA ILE A 376 -13.22 -13.52 25.31
C ILE A 376 -12.59 -14.70 26.06
N LYS A 377 -11.78 -15.55 25.40
CA LYS A 377 -11.04 -16.65 26.05
C LYS A 377 -10.12 -16.17 27.17
N ARG A 378 -9.60 -14.98 27.06
CA ARG A 378 -8.64 -14.39 27.99
C ARG A 378 -9.33 -13.49 29.03
N TYR A 379 -10.60 -13.11 28.78
CA TYR A 379 -11.38 -12.23 29.65
C TYR A 379 -12.16 -13.07 30.68
N LYS A 380 -11.96 -12.79 31.96
CA LYS A 380 -12.51 -13.63 33.03
C LYS A 380 -13.77 -13.07 33.70
N ASN A 381 -14.13 -11.83 33.35
CA ASN A 381 -15.27 -11.16 33.96
C ASN A 381 -16.52 -11.21 33.09
N GLU A 382 -17.60 -10.65 33.59
CA GLU A 382 -18.87 -10.49 32.89
C GLU A 382 -18.66 -9.84 31.52
N VAL A 383 -19.29 -10.40 30.49
CA VAL A 383 -19.30 -9.88 29.13
C VAL A 383 -20.75 -9.63 28.73
N VAL A 384 -21.09 -8.39 28.41
CA VAL A 384 -22.37 -8.06 27.78
C VAL A 384 -22.14 -7.94 26.27
N PHE A 385 -22.70 -8.86 25.51
CA PHE A 385 -22.54 -8.94 24.07
C PHE A 385 -23.82 -8.47 23.36
N PHE A 386 -23.79 -7.24 22.88
CA PHE A 386 -24.90 -6.68 22.11
C PHE A 386 -24.91 -7.18 20.68
N THR A 387 -26.07 -7.55 20.15
CA THR A 387 -26.23 -8.07 18.79
C THR A 387 -27.29 -7.27 18.03
N CYS A 388 -27.26 -7.34 16.69
CA CYS A 388 -28.21 -6.67 15.83
C CYS A 388 -28.53 -7.51 14.59
N LYS A 389 -29.78 -7.96 14.45
CA LYS A 389 -30.21 -8.79 13.32
C LYS A 389 -30.10 -8.10 11.95
N LYS A 390 -30.07 -6.77 11.90
CA LYS A 390 -29.91 -5.98 10.67
C LYS A 390 -28.49 -5.96 10.13
N LEU A 391 -27.49 -6.34 10.94
CA LEU A 391 -26.10 -6.42 10.56
C LEU A 391 -25.70 -7.87 10.33
N ALA A 392 -25.28 -8.20 9.11
CA ALA A 392 -25.02 -9.58 8.70
C ALA A 392 -23.99 -10.32 9.57
N TRP A 393 -23.03 -9.60 10.16
CA TRP A 393 -21.98 -10.12 11.05
C TRP A 393 -22.37 -10.08 12.54
N SER A 394 -23.53 -9.50 12.89
CA SER A 394 -23.98 -9.33 14.27
C SER A 394 -25.34 -9.99 14.54
N ARG A 395 -25.83 -10.86 13.67
CA ARG A 395 -27.08 -11.59 13.91
C ARG A 395 -26.93 -12.47 15.16
N PRO A 396 -27.93 -12.48 16.06
CA PRO A 396 -27.86 -13.18 17.35
C PRO A 396 -27.51 -14.67 17.20
N ASP A 397 -28.13 -15.36 16.23
CA ASP A 397 -27.88 -16.78 15.92
C ASP A 397 -26.44 -17.02 15.50
N LEU A 398 -25.93 -16.23 14.55
CA LEU A 398 -24.56 -16.32 14.06
C LEU A 398 -23.53 -16.03 15.16
N VAL A 399 -23.75 -14.95 15.95
CA VAL A 399 -22.84 -14.56 17.01
C VAL A 399 -22.73 -15.66 18.07
N ARG A 400 -23.87 -16.20 18.53
CA ARG A 400 -23.89 -17.32 19.48
C ARG A 400 -23.18 -18.55 18.93
N GLU A 401 -23.49 -18.95 17.67
CA GLU A 401 -22.83 -20.06 17.01
C GLU A 401 -21.29 -19.89 17.00
N LYS A 402 -20.80 -18.75 16.55
CA LYS A 402 -19.35 -18.48 16.41
C LYS A 402 -18.64 -18.37 17.74
N ILE A 403 -19.23 -17.68 18.71
CA ILE A 403 -18.63 -17.44 20.02
C ILE A 403 -18.75 -18.70 20.88
N CYS A 404 -19.94 -19.21 21.14
CA CYS A 404 -20.15 -20.33 22.05
C CYS A 404 -19.69 -21.66 21.47
N GLY A 405 -19.51 -21.77 20.16
CA GLY A 405 -18.82 -22.91 19.55
C GLY A 405 -17.32 -22.95 19.83
N SER A 406 -16.75 -21.89 20.42
CA SER A 406 -15.29 -21.75 20.64
C SER A 406 -14.90 -21.42 22.07
N VAL A 407 -15.82 -20.90 22.89
CA VAL A 407 -15.59 -20.47 24.29
C VAL A 407 -16.75 -20.89 25.18
N ASP A 408 -16.49 -21.00 26.50
CA ASP A 408 -17.58 -21.10 27.49
C ASP A 408 -18.32 -19.77 27.55
N CYS A 409 -19.65 -19.83 27.35
CA CYS A 409 -20.51 -18.66 27.34
C CYS A 409 -21.27 -18.43 28.66
N SER A 410 -20.96 -19.15 29.74
CA SER A 410 -21.67 -19.04 31.03
C SER A 410 -21.61 -17.65 31.64
N HIS A 411 -20.60 -16.86 31.31
CA HIS A 411 -20.35 -15.48 31.79
C HIS A 411 -20.72 -14.39 30.74
N ILE A 412 -21.39 -14.79 29.64
CA ILE A 412 -21.74 -13.87 28.56
C ILE A 412 -23.25 -13.65 28.52
N ASP A 413 -23.67 -12.40 28.69
CA ASP A 413 -25.05 -11.97 28.46
C ASP A 413 -25.24 -11.47 27.03
N PHE A 414 -26.03 -12.15 26.20
CA PHE A 414 -26.30 -11.77 24.81
C PHE A 414 -27.60 -10.99 24.72
N VAL A 415 -27.51 -9.75 24.26
CA VAL A 415 -28.62 -8.79 24.19
C VAL A 415 -28.84 -8.32 22.76
N GLU A 416 -30.05 -8.46 22.22
CA GLU A 416 -30.40 -7.89 20.92
C GLU A 416 -30.88 -6.45 21.06
N VAL A 417 -30.27 -5.52 20.30
CA VAL A 417 -30.57 -4.07 20.38
C VAL A 417 -31.24 -3.49 19.14
N CYS A 418 -31.55 -4.32 18.13
CA CYS A 418 -32.27 -3.89 16.94
C CYS A 418 -33.75 -4.28 17.01
N GLU A 419 -34.65 -3.29 16.91
CA GLU A 419 -36.07 -3.55 16.76
C GLU A 419 -36.46 -4.09 15.38
N ASP A 420 -37.56 -4.83 15.33
CA ASP A 420 -38.31 -5.03 14.11
C ASP A 420 -38.84 -3.67 13.62
N VAL A 421 -38.77 -3.41 12.32
CA VAL A 421 -39.43 -2.27 11.67
C VAL A 421 -40.83 -2.64 11.41
#